data_c6a561a97e80ee72cc6269efcc21522e
#
_entry.id   c6a561a97e80ee72cc6269efcc21522e
#
_cell.length_a   1.000
_cell.length_b   1.000
_cell.length_c   1.000
_cell.angle_alpha   90.00
_cell.angle_beta   90.00
_cell.angle_gamma   90.00
#
_symmetry.space_group_name_H-M   'P 1'
#
loop_
_entity.id
_entity.type
_entity.pdbx_description
1 polymer ?
#
loop_
_entity_poly.entity_id
_entity_poly.type
_entity_poly.pdbx_seq_one_letter_code
_entity_poly.pdbx_strand_id
1 'polypeptide(L)'
;MHTITVNIDWEDNYGAYSEEVSGCVATHKTLEGVKQAYIDSLKFHLAGLHKDGDEIPAVMQGKYRLDFVLNVRALLHYFEGVLTRSALSRVTGINERQLGHYITGHRKPRPEQRKKIVEGLHRIGKEIEYVV
;
A
#
# COMPACT_ATOMS: atom_id res chain seq x y z
N MET A 1 -11.68 -15.82 10.56
CA MET A 1 -10.35 -15.30 10.15
C MET A 1 -10.33 -13.79 10.26
N HIS A 2 -9.34 -13.25 10.96
CA HIS A 2 -9.16 -11.81 11.06
C HIS A 2 -8.40 -11.27 9.86
N THR A 3 -8.71 -10.04 9.47
CA THR A 3 -7.98 -9.32 8.44
C THR A 3 -7.23 -8.16 9.08
N ILE A 4 -5.93 -8.12 8.86
CA ILE A 4 -5.08 -7.02 9.33
C ILE A 4 -4.77 -6.13 8.13
N THR A 5 -5.15 -4.87 8.22
CA THR A 5 -4.83 -3.90 7.17
C THR A 5 -3.43 -3.36 7.39
N VAL A 6 -2.57 -3.55 6.40
CA VAL A 6 -1.20 -3.04 6.41
C VAL A 6 -1.13 -1.89 5.41
N ASN A 7 -0.89 -0.69 5.93
CA ASN A 7 -0.80 0.51 5.11
C ASN A 7 0.61 0.65 4.53
N ILE A 8 0.68 0.92 3.24
CA ILE A 8 1.95 1.15 2.55
C ILE A 8 1.98 2.57 2.02
N ASP A 9 3.01 3.32 2.38
CA ASP A 9 3.28 4.66 1.87
C ASP A 9 4.59 4.66 1.08
N TRP A 10 4.89 5.80 0.47
CA TRP A 10 6.13 6.05 -0.23
C TRP A 10 6.69 7.42 0.15
N GLU A 11 7.94 7.42 0.61
CA GLU A 11 8.75 8.62 0.78
C GLU A 11 10.20 8.14 0.81
N ASP A 12 10.92 8.26 -0.30
CA ASP A 12 12.26 7.72 -0.52
C ASP A 12 12.33 6.18 -0.51
N ASN A 13 11.48 5.52 0.27
CA ASN A 13 11.29 4.07 0.31
C ASN A 13 9.81 3.77 0.50
N TYR A 14 9.42 2.51 0.21
CA TYR A 14 8.12 2.03 0.69
C TYR A 14 8.21 1.79 2.18
N GLY A 15 7.20 2.23 2.91
CA GLY A 15 7.03 1.98 4.33
C GLY A 15 5.74 1.22 4.60
N ALA A 16 5.76 0.24 5.49
CA ALA A 16 4.59 -0.56 5.85
C ALA A 16 4.36 -0.51 7.35
N TYR A 17 3.10 -0.32 7.75
CA TYR A 17 2.69 -0.31 9.14
C TYR A 17 1.21 -0.69 9.24
N SER A 18 0.78 -1.10 10.44
CA SER A 18 -0.63 -1.36 10.72
C SER A 18 -1.03 -0.67 12.01
N GLU A 19 -2.19 -0.02 12.00
CA GLU A 19 -2.76 0.57 13.22
C GLU A 19 -3.28 -0.50 14.18
N GLU A 20 -3.51 -1.70 13.68
CA GLU A 20 -4.03 -2.82 14.47
C GLU A 20 -2.93 -3.58 15.21
N VAL A 21 -1.68 -3.42 14.79
CA VAL A 21 -0.52 -4.08 15.41
C VAL A 21 0.57 -3.04 15.61
N SER A 22 0.72 -2.55 16.82
CA SER A 22 1.77 -1.60 17.15
C SER A 22 3.13 -2.30 17.26
N GLY A 23 4.20 -1.56 16.98
CA GLY A 23 5.56 -2.05 17.13
C GLY A 23 6.11 -2.79 15.91
N CYS A 24 5.32 -2.97 14.86
CA CYS A 24 5.78 -3.57 13.60
C CYS A 24 5.78 -2.53 12.50
N VAL A 25 6.95 -2.25 11.96
CA VAL A 25 7.13 -1.40 10.78
C VAL A 25 8.19 -2.04 9.88
N ALA A 26 8.12 -1.75 8.61
CA ALA A 26 9.10 -2.22 7.64
C ALA A 26 9.31 -1.15 6.57
N THR A 27 10.51 -1.11 6.01
CA THR A 27 10.84 -0.25 4.88
C THR A 27 11.63 -1.06 3.86
N HIS A 28 11.43 -0.74 2.58
CA HIS A 28 12.19 -1.36 1.50
C HIS A 28 12.07 -0.50 0.24
N LYS A 29 13.05 -0.63 -0.64
CA LYS A 29 13.05 0.10 -1.92
C LYS A 29 11.99 -0.38 -2.90
N THR A 30 11.59 -1.65 -2.80
CA THR A 30 10.61 -2.25 -3.71
C THR A 30 9.33 -2.60 -2.97
N LEU A 31 8.21 -2.62 -3.71
CA LEU A 31 6.91 -3.00 -3.14
C LEU A 31 6.92 -4.44 -2.64
N GLU A 32 7.43 -5.38 -3.44
CA GLU A 32 7.54 -6.78 -3.02
C GLU A 32 8.43 -6.93 -1.79
N GLY A 33 9.53 -6.17 -1.76
CA GLY A 33 10.46 -6.20 -0.63
C GLY A 33 9.83 -5.69 0.66
N VAL A 34 9.04 -4.62 0.62
CA VAL A 34 8.41 -4.09 1.84
C VAL A 34 7.33 -5.02 2.37
N LYS A 35 6.58 -5.68 1.47
CA LYS A 35 5.58 -6.67 1.87
C LYS A 35 6.24 -7.84 2.61
N GLN A 36 7.31 -8.38 2.04
CA GLN A 36 8.03 -9.49 2.67
C GLN A 36 8.70 -9.05 3.97
N ALA A 37 9.31 -7.87 4.00
CA ALA A 37 9.92 -7.33 5.21
C ALA A 37 8.89 -7.14 6.34
N TYR A 38 7.68 -6.71 6.00
CA TYR A 38 6.61 -6.58 7.00
C TYR A 38 6.17 -7.94 7.53
N ILE A 39 5.99 -8.92 6.65
CA ILE A 39 5.63 -10.29 7.05
C ILE A 39 6.66 -10.85 8.02
N ASP A 40 7.94 -10.68 7.72
CA ASP A 40 9.03 -11.15 8.58
C ASP A 40 9.08 -10.41 9.91
N SER A 41 8.87 -9.09 9.88
CA SER A 41 8.80 -8.27 11.09
C SER A 41 7.65 -8.70 12.00
N LEU A 42 6.49 -8.99 11.41
CA LEU A 42 5.32 -9.44 12.15
C LEU A 42 5.54 -10.79 12.83
N LYS A 43 6.16 -11.74 12.12
CA LYS A 43 6.51 -13.05 12.67
C LYS A 43 7.51 -12.92 13.81
N PHE A 44 8.50 -12.09 13.66
CA PHE A 44 9.50 -11.82 14.67
C PHE A 44 8.87 -11.19 15.92
N HIS A 45 8.00 -10.22 15.74
CA HIS A 45 7.27 -9.55 16.81
C HIS A 45 6.40 -10.55 17.59
N LEU A 46 5.65 -11.40 16.88
CA LEU A 46 4.78 -12.40 17.47
C LEU A 46 5.59 -13.43 18.29
N ALA A 47 6.72 -13.87 17.75
CA ALA A 47 7.61 -14.79 18.46
C ALA A 47 8.18 -14.15 19.74
N GLY A 48 8.50 -12.85 19.69
CA GLY A 48 8.96 -12.09 20.86
C GLY A 48 7.89 -11.99 21.96
N LEU A 49 6.65 -11.70 21.56
CA LEU A 49 5.52 -11.67 22.52
C LEU A 49 5.32 -13.03 23.20
N HIS A 50 5.39 -14.09 22.44
CA HIS A 50 5.28 -15.45 22.97
C HIS A 50 6.39 -15.76 23.97
N LYS A 51 7.63 -15.45 23.61
CA LYS A 51 8.80 -15.70 24.43
C LYS A 51 8.73 -14.96 25.76
N ASP A 52 8.26 -13.69 25.72
CA ASP A 52 8.18 -12.83 26.90
C ASP A 52 6.91 -13.07 27.74
N GLY A 53 6.01 -13.93 27.27
CA GLY A 53 4.74 -14.18 27.94
C GLY A 53 3.76 -13.02 27.86
N ASP A 54 3.96 -12.12 26.92
CA ASP A 54 3.09 -10.97 26.72
C ASP A 54 1.80 -11.37 25.99
N GLU A 55 0.77 -10.54 26.14
CA GLU A 55 -0.51 -10.78 25.51
C GLU A 55 -0.41 -10.61 23.99
N ILE A 56 -0.96 -11.59 23.26
CA ILE A 56 -1.04 -11.54 21.80
C ILE A 56 -2.24 -10.68 21.40
N PRO A 57 -2.07 -9.68 20.51
CA PRO A 57 -3.18 -8.89 20.02
C PRO A 57 -4.32 -9.77 19.46
N ALA A 58 -5.56 -9.40 19.75
CA ALA A 58 -6.73 -10.19 19.37
C ALA A 58 -6.76 -10.51 17.86
N VAL A 59 -6.36 -9.56 17.00
CA VAL A 59 -6.34 -9.73 15.55
C VAL A 59 -5.33 -10.77 15.07
N MET A 60 -4.34 -11.11 15.91
CA MET A 60 -3.31 -12.09 15.61
C MET A 60 -3.54 -13.44 16.29
N GLN A 61 -4.61 -13.57 17.06
CA GLN A 61 -4.98 -14.83 17.68
C GLN A 61 -5.72 -15.71 16.66
N GLY A 62 -5.24 -16.91 16.45
CA GLY A 62 -5.79 -17.81 15.43
C GLY A 62 -5.31 -17.42 14.02
N LYS A 63 -6.17 -17.67 13.02
CA LYS A 63 -5.84 -17.38 11.64
C LYS A 63 -6.10 -15.91 11.31
N TYR A 64 -5.18 -15.31 10.59
CA TYR A 64 -5.33 -13.96 10.07
C TYR A 64 -4.74 -13.88 8.67
N ARG A 65 -5.14 -12.86 7.93
CA ARG A 65 -4.53 -12.52 6.64
C ARG A 65 -4.15 -11.05 6.63
N LEU A 66 -3.21 -10.70 5.79
CA LEU A 66 -2.74 -9.33 5.62
C LEU A 66 -3.31 -8.75 4.33
N ASP A 67 -3.98 -7.61 4.43
CA ASP A 67 -4.41 -6.82 3.28
C ASP A 67 -3.47 -5.62 3.17
N PHE A 68 -2.67 -5.57 2.11
CA PHE A 68 -1.76 -4.46 1.87
C PHE A 68 -2.49 -3.38 1.07
N VAL A 69 -2.57 -2.18 1.65
CA VAL A 69 -3.26 -1.03 1.06
C VAL A 69 -2.27 0.08 0.82
N LEU A 70 -2.01 0.40 -0.45
CA LEU A 70 -1.12 1.49 -0.82
C LEU A 70 -1.89 2.82 -0.74
N ASN A 71 -1.28 3.84 -0.13
CA ASN A 71 -1.84 5.17 -0.22
C ASN A 71 -1.65 5.71 -1.66
N VAL A 72 -2.24 6.85 -1.97
CA VAL A 72 -2.20 7.38 -3.35
C VAL A 72 -0.76 7.65 -3.79
N ARG A 73 0.08 8.19 -2.93
CA ARG A 73 1.47 8.48 -3.27
C ARG A 73 2.22 7.20 -3.65
N ALA A 74 2.03 6.13 -2.88
CA ALA A 74 2.63 4.83 -3.18
C ALA A 74 2.06 4.20 -4.46
N LEU A 75 0.74 4.30 -4.67
CA LEU A 75 0.09 3.82 -5.89
C LEU A 75 0.68 4.49 -7.13
N LEU A 76 0.73 5.82 -7.12
CA LEU A 76 1.21 6.58 -8.26
C LEU A 76 2.70 6.35 -8.50
N HIS A 77 3.49 6.26 -7.43
CA HIS A 77 4.91 5.94 -7.57
C HIS A 77 5.11 4.58 -8.24
N TYR A 78 4.39 3.57 -7.78
CA TYR A 78 4.50 2.22 -8.33
C TYR A 78 4.11 2.18 -9.81
N PHE A 79 2.99 2.80 -10.17
CA PHE A 79 2.47 2.75 -11.54
C PHE A 79 3.16 3.71 -12.51
N GLU A 80 3.97 4.67 -12.04
CA GLU A 80 4.86 5.45 -12.92
C GLU A 80 5.86 4.56 -13.66
N GLY A 81 6.18 3.40 -13.12
CA GLY A 81 7.01 2.41 -13.80
C GLY A 81 6.31 1.67 -14.93
N VAL A 82 4.99 1.78 -15.01
CA VAL A 82 4.15 1.07 -16.00
C VAL A 82 3.45 2.05 -16.95
N LEU A 83 2.95 3.15 -16.40
CA LEU A 83 2.16 4.15 -17.13
C LEU A 83 2.81 5.52 -17.02
N THR A 84 2.83 6.26 -18.12
CA THR A 84 3.29 7.65 -18.08
C THR A 84 2.31 8.50 -17.27
N ARG A 85 2.76 9.65 -16.79
CA ARG A 85 1.88 10.60 -16.11
C ARG A 85 0.73 11.05 -17.02
N SER A 86 1.01 11.22 -18.30
CA SER A 86 0.00 11.54 -19.30
C SER A 86 -1.07 10.44 -19.42
N ALA A 87 -0.64 9.17 -19.42
CA ALA A 87 -1.57 8.04 -19.44
C ALA A 87 -2.38 7.98 -18.16
N LEU A 88 -1.76 8.17 -17.00
CA LEU A 88 -2.45 8.23 -15.70
C LEU A 88 -3.49 9.36 -15.69
N SER A 89 -3.14 10.54 -16.22
CA SER A 89 -4.08 11.67 -16.32
C SER A 89 -5.31 11.29 -17.14
N ARG A 90 -5.11 10.63 -18.25
CA ARG A 90 -6.20 10.23 -19.15
C ARG A 90 -7.14 9.23 -18.49
N VAL A 91 -6.62 8.21 -17.82
CA VAL A 91 -7.46 7.16 -17.24
C VAL A 91 -8.10 7.57 -15.93
N THR A 92 -7.51 8.51 -15.18
CA THR A 92 -8.06 8.96 -13.90
C THR A 92 -8.93 10.21 -14.02
N GLY A 93 -8.76 10.97 -15.09
CA GLY A 93 -9.44 12.26 -15.26
C GLY A 93 -8.84 13.39 -14.40
N ILE A 94 -7.67 13.16 -13.82
CA ILE A 94 -6.96 14.15 -13.01
C ILE A 94 -5.80 14.71 -13.84
N ASN A 95 -5.64 16.05 -13.87
CA ASN A 95 -4.58 16.65 -14.68
C ASN A 95 -3.18 16.26 -14.16
N GLU A 96 -2.21 16.31 -15.06
CA GLU A 96 -0.83 15.87 -14.78
C GLU A 96 -0.18 16.66 -13.64
N ARG A 97 -0.46 17.96 -13.56
CA ARG A 97 0.09 18.80 -12.50
C ARG A 97 -0.39 18.35 -11.12
N GLN A 98 -1.67 18.06 -10.99
CA GLN A 98 -2.25 17.59 -9.73
C GLN A 98 -1.73 16.21 -9.37
N LEU A 99 -1.60 15.30 -10.34
CA LEU A 99 -0.96 14.02 -10.12
C LEU A 99 0.48 14.19 -9.62
N GLY A 100 1.22 15.13 -10.21
CA GLY A 100 2.57 15.47 -9.77
C GLY A 100 2.61 15.92 -8.31
N HIS A 101 1.65 16.72 -7.87
CA HIS A 101 1.54 17.17 -6.48
C HIS A 101 1.29 16.00 -5.53
N TYR A 102 0.51 15.01 -5.94
CA TYR A 102 0.28 13.81 -5.14
C TYR A 102 1.53 12.93 -5.06
N ILE A 103 2.22 12.76 -6.20
CA ILE A 103 3.45 11.95 -6.27
C ILE A 103 4.55 12.50 -5.39
N THR A 104 4.72 13.82 -5.36
CA THR A 104 5.75 14.47 -4.56
C THR A 104 5.36 14.68 -3.10
N GLY A 105 4.10 14.42 -2.75
CA GLY A 105 3.59 14.66 -1.41
C GLY A 105 3.26 16.12 -1.13
N HIS A 106 3.32 16.98 -2.16
CA HIS A 106 2.99 18.41 -2.02
C HIS A 106 1.52 18.62 -1.65
N ARG A 107 0.65 17.73 -2.14
CA ARG A 107 -0.77 17.73 -1.77
C ARG A 107 -1.20 16.31 -1.42
N LYS A 108 -2.09 16.22 -0.42
CA LYS A 108 -2.71 14.97 -0.03
C LYS A 108 -4.07 14.87 -0.74
N PRO A 109 -4.34 13.80 -1.50
CA PRO A 109 -5.60 13.66 -2.21
C PRO A 109 -6.77 13.44 -1.25
N ARG A 110 -7.92 13.99 -1.62
CA ARG A 110 -9.18 13.71 -0.93
C ARG A 110 -9.69 12.32 -1.34
N PRO A 111 -10.60 11.71 -0.56
CA PRO A 111 -11.15 10.39 -0.90
C PRO A 111 -11.74 10.27 -2.29
N GLU A 112 -12.39 11.31 -2.81
CA GLU A 112 -12.93 11.29 -4.18
C GLU A 112 -11.83 11.17 -5.23
N GLN A 113 -10.69 11.79 -5.01
CA GLN A 113 -9.54 11.70 -5.92
C GLN A 113 -8.91 10.32 -5.88
N ARG A 114 -8.80 9.74 -4.69
CA ARG A 114 -8.36 8.34 -4.56
C ARG A 114 -9.28 7.41 -5.35
N LYS A 115 -10.57 7.61 -5.24
CA LYS A 115 -11.56 6.80 -5.97
C LYS A 115 -11.36 6.88 -7.49
N LYS A 116 -11.14 8.08 -8.02
CA LYS A 116 -10.86 8.28 -9.44
C LYS A 116 -9.60 7.54 -9.89
N ILE A 117 -8.57 7.57 -9.07
CA ILE A 117 -7.30 6.89 -9.37
C ILE A 117 -7.51 5.38 -9.38
N VAL A 118 -8.12 4.83 -8.35
CA VAL A 118 -8.37 3.39 -8.24
C VAL A 118 -9.27 2.90 -9.38
N GLU A 119 -10.34 3.62 -9.67
CA GLU A 119 -11.25 3.26 -10.78
C GLU A 119 -10.56 3.33 -12.14
N GLY A 120 -9.72 4.35 -12.36
CA GLY A 120 -8.94 4.48 -13.59
C GLY A 120 -7.97 3.33 -13.78
N LEU A 121 -7.27 2.94 -12.71
CA LEU A 121 -6.33 1.81 -12.74
C LEU A 121 -7.08 0.49 -12.99
N HIS A 122 -8.23 0.28 -12.35
CA HIS A 122 -9.04 -0.92 -12.56
C HIS A 122 -9.54 -1.01 -14.01
N ARG A 123 -9.96 0.11 -14.60
CA ARG A 123 -10.42 0.14 -16.00
C ARG A 123 -9.31 -0.26 -16.95
N ILE A 124 -8.11 0.28 -16.79
CA ILE A 124 -6.93 -0.11 -17.58
C ILE A 124 -6.60 -1.58 -17.36
N GLY A 125 -6.66 -2.05 -16.13
CA GLY A 125 -6.42 -3.45 -15.80
C GLY A 125 -7.36 -4.38 -16.56
N LYS A 126 -8.65 -4.04 -16.63
CA LYS A 126 -9.64 -4.83 -17.37
C LYS A 126 -9.35 -4.83 -18.86
N GLU A 127 -8.98 -3.69 -19.44
CA GLU A 127 -8.63 -3.59 -20.85
C GLU A 127 -7.43 -4.46 -21.19
N ILE A 128 -6.40 -4.45 -20.34
CA ILE A 128 -5.21 -5.28 -20.51
C ILE A 128 -5.57 -6.77 -20.41
N GLU A 129 -6.43 -7.13 -19.46
CA GLU A 129 -6.86 -8.49 -19.24
C GLU A 129 -7.58 -9.08 -20.47
N TYR A 130 -8.25 -8.26 -21.25
CA TYR A 130 -8.95 -8.69 -22.46
C TYR A 130 -8.04 -8.85 -23.69
N VAL A 131 -6.77 -8.48 -23.59
CA VAL A 131 -5.82 -8.68 -24.70
C VAL A 131 -5.58 -10.16 -24.91
N VAL A 132 -5.75 -10.59 -26.16
CA VAL A 132 -5.62 -11.99 -26.56
C VAL A 132 -4.37 -12.16 -27.42
#